data_da6952f185b4e108a64e4dee2362ac1d
#
_entry.id   da6952f185b4e108a64e4dee2362ac1d
#
_cell.length_a   1.000
_cell.length_b   1.000
_cell.length_c   1.000
_cell.angle_alpha   90.00
_cell.angle_beta   90.00
_cell.angle_gamma   90.00
#
_symmetry.space_group_name_H-M   'P 1'
#
loop_
_entity.id
_entity.type
_entity.pdbx_description
1 polymer ?
#
loop_
_entity_poly.entity_id
_entity_poly.type
_entity_poly.pdbx_seq_one_letter_code
_entity_poly.pdbx_strand_id
1 'polypeptide(L)'
;LAALPTVMELKSHFDGADVLVVSPGPSLKQDLELLSEVQDQFLIFASVKALSALFDAGIKPDLAIWQDPRDHSHAIPDRPEIAEVGLVLSEGCHPAFFGANFATHFPYPDPGFVGTELSAALHGGDAPKLGGTSVSTLSAVMALGFNARSVTLLGQDLSIGGGLYVSGGS
;
A
#
# COMPACT_ATOMS: atom_id res chain seq x y z
N LEU A 1 22.11 12.68 5.77
CA LEU A 1 20.98 11.81 5.39
C LEU A 1 19.85 12.73 4.97
N ALA A 2 19.42 12.67 3.70
CA ALA A 2 18.19 13.32 3.31
C ALA A 2 17.04 12.68 4.11
N ALA A 3 16.17 13.50 4.69
CA ALA A 3 14.97 12.98 5.35
C ALA A 3 14.11 12.26 4.31
N LEU A 4 13.59 11.08 4.63
CA LEU A 4 12.59 10.43 3.80
C LEU A 4 11.34 11.33 3.72
N PRO A 5 10.67 11.40 2.57
CA PRO A 5 9.41 12.11 2.49
C PRO A 5 8.39 11.49 3.44
N THR A 6 7.51 12.32 3.98
CA THR A 6 6.45 11.83 4.87
C THR A 6 5.22 11.40 4.07
N VAL A 7 4.40 10.53 4.63
CA VAL A 7 3.12 10.13 4.03
C VAL A 7 2.19 11.34 3.76
N MET A 8 2.39 12.47 4.46
CA MET A 8 1.62 13.70 4.23
C MET A 8 1.86 14.33 2.87
N GLU A 9 3.02 14.08 2.26
CA GLU A 9 3.33 14.59 0.91
C GLU A 9 2.46 13.93 -0.17
N LEU A 10 1.87 12.77 0.14
CA LEU A 10 0.93 12.08 -0.75
C LEU A 10 -0.45 12.74 -0.81
N LYS A 11 -0.78 13.63 0.14
CA LYS A 11 -2.13 14.21 0.25
C LYS A 11 -2.61 14.84 -1.06
N SER A 12 -1.75 15.56 -1.77
CA SER A 12 -2.11 16.19 -3.05
C SER A 12 -2.41 15.21 -4.16
N HIS A 13 -1.87 13.98 -4.10
CA HIS A 13 -2.13 12.93 -5.09
C HIS A 13 -3.50 12.29 -4.89
N PHE A 14 -3.98 12.24 -3.65
CA PHE A 14 -5.28 11.68 -3.31
C PHE A 14 -6.42 12.69 -3.46
N ASP A 15 -6.14 14.00 -3.35
CA ASP A 15 -7.16 15.06 -3.33
C ASP A 15 -8.01 15.05 -4.61
N GLY A 16 -9.29 14.71 -4.47
CA GLY A 16 -10.23 14.60 -5.58
C GLY A 16 -10.02 13.39 -6.50
N ALA A 17 -9.06 12.49 -6.20
CA ALA A 17 -8.80 11.30 -6.99
C ALA A 17 -9.85 10.20 -6.75
N ASP A 18 -10.09 9.37 -7.77
CA ASP A 18 -10.75 8.08 -7.60
C ASP A 18 -9.68 7.04 -7.27
N VAL A 19 -9.80 6.42 -6.10
CA VAL A 19 -8.79 5.50 -5.57
C VAL A 19 -9.27 4.06 -5.65
N LEU A 20 -8.42 3.18 -6.20
CA LEU A 20 -8.59 1.73 -6.09
C LEU A 20 -7.65 1.18 -5.02
N VAL A 21 -8.21 0.56 -3.99
CA VAL A 21 -7.46 -0.18 -2.98
C VAL A 21 -7.46 -1.65 -3.37
N VAL A 22 -6.29 -2.15 -3.78
CA VAL A 22 -6.16 -3.50 -4.32
C VAL A 22 -5.52 -4.43 -3.28
N SER A 23 -6.26 -5.46 -2.88
CA SER A 23 -5.85 -6.51 -1.96
C SER A 23 -5.62 -7.85 -2.68
N PRO A 24 -4.84 -8.78 -2.09
CA PRO A 24 -4.42 -10.00 -2.78
C PRO A 24 -5.45 -11.15 -2.71
N GLY A 25 -6.71 -10.87 -2.42
CA GLY A 25 -7.73 -11.90 -2.34
C GLY A 25 -7.98 -12.61 -3.67
N PRO A 26 -8.48 -13.86 -3.66
CA PRO A 26 -8.62 -14.68 -4.87
C PRO A 26 -9.59 -14.09 -5.91
N SER A 27 -10.56 -13.26 -5.52
CA SER A 27 -11.48 -12.59 -6.46
C SER A 27 -10.77 -11.60 -7.38
N LEU A 28 -9.64 -11.02 -6.94
CA LEU A 28 -8.87 -10.07 -7.75
C LEU A 28 -8.59 -10.61 -9.15
N LYS A 29 -8.36 -11.92 -9.27
CA LYS A 29 -8.07 -12.56 -10.55
C LYS A 29 -9.17 -12.34 -11.60
N GLN A 30 -10.41 -12.17 -11.17
CA GLN A 30 -11.56 -11.97 -12.07
C GLN A 30 -11.60 -10.53 -12.61
N ASP A 31 -11.00 -9.59 -11.88
CA ASP A 31 -11.08 -8.16 -12.19
C ASP A 31 -9.82 -7.65 -12.92
N LEU A 32 -8.74 -8.46 -13.02
CA LEU A 32 -7.46 -8.02 -13.59
C LEU A 32 -7.57 -7.55 -15.04
N GLU A 33 -8.35 -8.24 -15.87
CA GLU A 33 -8.53 -7.87 -17.29
C GLU A 33 -9.18 -6.49 -17.40
N LEU A 34 -10.31 -6.28 -16.71
CA LEU A 34 -11.01 -5.00 -16.71
C LEU A 34 -10.12 -3.90 -16.09
N LEU A 35 -9.43 -4.21 -15.00
CA LEU A 35 -8.55 -3.24 -14.34
C LEU A 35 -7.43 -2.78 -15.27
N SER A 36 -6.85 -3.68 -16.06
CA SER A 36 -5.80 -3.32 -17.03
C SER A 36 -6.28 -2.31 -18.10
N GLU A 37 -7.58 -2.35 -18.46
CA GLU A 37 -8.17 -1.44 -19.45
C GLU A 37 -8.49 -0.05 -18.87
N VAL A 38 -8.77 0.02 -17.56
CA VAL A 38 -9.23 1.26 -16.92
C VAL A 38 -8.25 1.86 -15.92
N GLN A 39 -7.06 1.26 -15.77
CA GLN A 39 -6.09 1.65 -14.73
C GLN A 39 -5.76 3.14 -14.72
N ASP A 40 -5.66 3.78 -15.88
CA ASP A 40 -5.31 5.20 -16.01
C ASP A 40 -6.38 6.17 -15.46
N GLN A 41 -7.56 5.66 -15.08
CA GLN A 41 -8.65 6.46 -14.50
C GLN A 41 -8.56 6.57 -12.98
N PHE A 42 -7.67 5.80 -12.36
CA PHE A 42 -7.61 5.63 -10.92
C PHE A 42 -6.19 5.85 -10.39
N LEU A 43 -6.11 6.29 -9.14
CA LEU A 43 -4.92 6.13 -8.33
C LEU A 43 -4.96 4.73 -7.71
N ILE A 44 -4.04 3.85 -8.10
CA ILE A 44 -4.01 2.47 -7.65
C ILE A 44 -3.11 2.33 -6.42
N PHE A 45 -3.71 1.98 -5.29
CA PHE A 45 -3.05 1.77 -4.02
C PHE A 45 -3.12 0.30 -3.62
N ALA A 46 -2.04 -0.44 -3.81
CA ALA A 46 -2.01 -1.89 -3.71
C ALA A 46 -1.32 -2.43 -2.45
N SER A 47 -1.80 -3.53 -1.89
CA SER A 47 -1.00 -4.33 -0.98
C SER A 47 0.25 -4.88 -1.68
N VAL A 48 1.41 -4.90 -1.01
CA VAL A 48 2.64 -5.50 -1.56
C VAL A 48 2.40 -6.93 -2.06
N LYS A 49 1.56 -7.71 -1.39
CA LYS A 49 1.21 -9.08 -1.81
C LYS A 49 0.40 -9.16 -3.11
N ALA A 50 -0.21 -8.08 -3.57
CA ALA A 50 -0.94 -8.03 -4.83
C ALA A 50 -0.04 -7.67 -6.03
N LEU A 51 1.13 -7.09 -5.79
CA LEU A 51 1.98 -6.52 -6.84
C LEU A 51 2.34 -7.51 -7.94
N SER A 52 2.72 -8.76 -7.60
CA SER A 52 3.07 -9.75 -8.62
C SER A 52 1.92 -9.99 -9.60
N ALA A 53 0.69 -10.16 -9.08
CA ALA A 53 -0.48 -10.39 -9.93
C ALA A 53 -0.82 -9.17 -10.79
N LEU A 54 -0.65 -7.97 -10.26
CA LEU A 54 -0.87 -6.72 -11.01
C LEU A 54 0.16 -6.57 -12.13
N PHE A 55 1.45 -6.76 -11.84
CA PHE A 55 2.51 -6.70 -12.84
C PHE A 55 2.33 -7.75 -13.94
N ASP A 56 1.93 -8.99 -13.60
CA ASP A 56 1.65 -10.04 -14.56
C ASP A 56 0.49 -9.69 -15.50
N ALA A 57 -0.45 -8.86 -15.05
CA ALA A 57 -1.55 -8.32 -15.83
C ALA A 57 -1.22 -7.00 -16.56
N GLY A 58 0.02 -6.52 -16.48
CA GLY A 58 0.44 -5.23 -17.07
C GLY A 58 -0.11 -4.00 -16.35
N ILE A 59 -0.57 -4.16 -15.11
CA ILE A 59 -1.12 -3.07 -14.30
C ILE A 59 0.00 -2.45 -13.47
N LYS A 60 0.08 -1.12 -13.47
CA LYS A 60 1.08 -0.33 -12.75
C LYS A 60 0.45 0.37 -11.55
N PRO A 61 0.62 -0.15 -10.31
CA PRO A 61 0.20 0.58 -9.12
C PRO A 61 1.03 1.86 -8.93
N ASP A 62 0.38 2.92 -8.47
CA ASP A 62 1.06 4.17 -8.08
C ASP A 62 1.74 4.00 -6.73
N LEU A 63 1.05 3.34 -5.79
CA LEU A 63 1.51 3.12 -4.44
C LEU A 63 1.32 1.67 -4.00
N ALA A 64 2.29 1.18 -3.25
CA ALA A 64 2.17 -0.05 -2.48
C ALA A 64 2.10 0.27 -0.99
N ILE A 65 1.54 -0.63 -0.18
CA ILE A 65 1.48 -0.46 1.27
C ILE A 65 1.89 -1.74 2.01
N TRP A 66 2.60 -1.55 3.13
CA TRP A 66 2.98 -2.60 4.06
C TRP A 66 2.93 -2.12 5.50
N GLN A 67 2.48 -2.98 6.44
CA GLN A 67 2.40 -2.64 7.87
C GLN A 67 2.86 -3.74 8.82
N ASP A 68 3.16 -4.96 8.33
CA ASP A 68 3.52 -6.08 9.21
C ASP A 68 4.98 -5.95 9.68
N PRO A 69 5.24 -6.01 11.02
CA PRO A 69 6.60 -5.91 11.56
C PRO A 69 7.45 -7.17 11.34
N ARG A 70 6.84 -8.30 11.00
CA ARG A 70 7.55 -9.55 10.78
C ARG A 70 8.32 -9.55 9.45
N ASP A 71 9.33 -10.41 9.36
CA ASP A 71 10.03 -10.61 8.09
C ASP A 71 9.13 -11.36 7.08
N HIS A 72 8.57 -10.60 6.18
CA HIS A 72 7.85 -11.07 5.01
C HIS A 72 8.47 -10.51 3.72
N SER A 73 9.78 -10.29 3.72
CA SER A 73 10.51 -9.75 2.56
C SER A 73 10.31 -10.58 1.29
N HIS A 74 10.03 -11.89 1.43
CA HIS A 74 9.67 -12.76 0.31
C HIS A 74 8.37 -12.33 -0.42
N ALA A 75 7.55 -11.47 0.19
CA ALA A 75 6.36 -10.91 -0.46
C ALA A 75 6.70 -9.75 -1.43
N ILE A 76 7.91 -9.21 -1.35
CA ILE A 76 8.38 -8.17 -2.28
C ILE A 76 8.73 -8.86 -3.60
N PRO A 77 8.08 -8.53 -4.72
CA PRO A 77 8.39 -9.17 -5.98
C PRO A 77 9.79 -8.79 -6.47
N ASP A 78 10.54 -9.79 -6.95
CA ASP A 78 11.84 -9.57 -7.62
C ASP A 78 11.57 -9.15 -9.08
N ARG A 79 11.11 -7.92 -9.25
CA ARG A 79 10.66 -7.33 -10.52
C ARG A 79 11.17 -5.90 -10.65
N PRO A 80 11.67 -5.49 -11.82
CA PRO A 80 12.13 -4.12 -12.04
C PRO A 80 11.02 -3.07 -11.90
N GLU A 81 9.76 -3.45 -12.12
CA GLU A 81 8.59 -2.58 -12.04
C GLU A 81 8.40 -1.97 -10.64
N ILE A 82 8.89 -2.61 -9.57
CA ILE A 82 8.81 -2.05 -8.22
C ILE A 82 9.53 -0.70 -8.08
N ALA A 83 10.55 -0.45 -8.93
CA ALA A 83 11.28 0.82 -8.93
C ALA A 83 10.43 2.01 -9.45
N GLU A 84 9.24 1.76 -9.97
CA GLU A 84 8.29 2.78 -10.40
C GLU A 84 7.16 3.02 -9.36
N VAL A 85 7.09 2.21 -8.30
CA VAL A 85 6.01 2.21 -7.31
C VAL A 85 6.49 2.86 -6.01
N GLY A 86 5.72 3.80 -5.45
CA GLY A 86 5.96 4.34 -4.10
C GLY A 86 5.54 3.33 -3.02
N LEU A 87 6.32 3.22 -1.93
CA LEU A 87 5.98 2.33 -0.81
C LEU A 87 5.57 3.13 0.43
N VAL A 88 4.32 2.98 0.83
CA VAL A 88 3.82 3.45 2.15
C VAL A 88 4.05 2.33 3.16
N LEU A 89 4.73 2.62 4.25
CA LEU A 89 5.07 1.58 5.22
C LEU A 89 5.03 2.10 6.67
N SER A 90 4.64 1.22 7.60
CA SER A 90 4.75 1.51 9.02
C SER A 90 6.22 1.66 9.43
N GLU A 91 6.54 2.61 10.30
CA GLU A 91 7.88 2.74 10.89
C GLU A 91 8.30 1.49 11.67
N GLY A 92 7.34 0.67 12.10
CA GLY A 92 7.57 -0.62 12.76
C GLY A 92 7.81 -1.80 11.82
N CYS A 93 7.81 -1.61 10.50
CA CYS A 93 8.04 -2.68 9.54
C CYS A 93 9.45 -3.25 9.62
N HIS A 94 9.60 -4.51 9.17
CA HIS A 94 10.90 -5.15 9.08
C HIS A 94 11.86 -4.34 8.18
N PRO A 95 13.16 -4.19 8.56
CA PRO A 95 14.15 -3.36 7.84
C PRO A 95 14.30 -3.70 6.35
N ALA A 96 14.04 -4.93 5.93
CA ALA A 96 14.10 -5.35 4.53
C ALA A 96 13.17 -4.52 3.62
N PHE A 97 12.05 -4.04 4.13
CA PHE A 97 11.13 -3.19 3.35
C PHE A 97 11.69 -1.79 3.11
N PHE A 98 12.47 -1.25 4.05
CA PHE A 98 13.18 0.03 3.87
C PHE A 98 14.34 -0.07 2.89
N GLY A 99 14.93 -1.26 2.73
CA GLY A 99 16.02 -1.52 1.79
C GLY A 99 15.56 -1.98 0.40
N ALA A 100 14.26 -2.19 0.20
CA ALA A 100 13.72 -2.64 -1.08
C ALA A 100 13.76 -1.52 -2.13
N ASN A 101 13.90 -1.90 -3.41
CA ASN A 101 14.12 -0.95 -4.51
C ASN A 101 12.82 -0.31 -5.02
N PHE A 102 11.96 0.16 -4.11
CA PHE A 102 10.81 0.98 -4.48
C PHE A 102 11.24 2.40 -4.90
N ALA A 103 10.43 3.08 -5.71
CA ALA A 103 10.72 4.43 -6.20
C ALA A 103 10.96 5.43 -5.05
N THR A 104 10.14 5.36 -4.01
CA THR A 104 10.21 6.22 -2.84
C THR A 104 9.56 5.51 -1.65
N HIS A 105 10.06 5.76 -0.45
CA HIS A 105 9.50 5.24 0.79
C HIS A 105 8.82 6.37 1.56
N PHE A 106 7.57 6.14 1.97
CA PHE A 106 6.74 7.06 2.74
C PHE A 106 6.41 6.42 4.09
N PRO A 107 7.31 6.52 5.08
CA PRO A 107 7.03 5.98 6.40
C PRO A 107 5.91 6.74 7.09
N TYR A 108 5.10 6.01 7.85
CA TYR A 108 4.08 6.58 8.73
C TYR A 108 4.22 6.00 10.13
N PRO A 109 3.94 6.81 11.19
CA PRO A 109 3.96 6.33 12.56
C PRO A 109 2.80 5.36 12.80
N ASP A 110 3.12 4.18 13.34
CA ASP A 110 2.12 3.20 13.73
C ASP A 110 1.64 3.50 15.16
N PRO A 111 0.34 3.79 15.38
CA PRO A 111 -0.17 4.13 16.71
C PRO A 111 -0.04 3.00 17.75
N GLY A 112 0.24 1.78 17.32
CA GLY A 112 0.53 0.64 18.20
C GLY A 112 1.99 0.51 18.64
N PHE A 113 2.89 1.33 18.14
CA PHE A 113 4.33 1.23 18.39
C PHE A 113 4.80 2.28 19.40
N VAL A 114 5.70 1.88 20.31
CA VAL A 114 6.27 2.77 21.38
C VAL A 114 6.98 4.01 20.81
N GLY A 115 7.29 4.03 19.52
CA GLY A 115 7.92 5.14 18.82
C GLY A 115 6.98 6.24 18.33
N THR A 116 5.65 6.09 18.49
CA THR A 116 4.68 7.05 17.91
C THR A 116 4.85 8.47 18.45
N GLU A 117 5.13 8.61 19.75
CA GLU A 117 5.38 9.92 20.37
C GLU A 117 6.69 10.53 19.88
N LEU A 118 7.74 9.70 19.72
CA LEU A 118 9.03 10.13 19.19
C LEU A 118 8.89 10.49 17.70
N SER A 119 8.20 9.70 16.93
CA SER A 119 7.94 9.98 15.52
C SER A 119 7.14 11.26 15.33
N ALA A 120 6.06 11.48 16.11
CA ALA A 120 5.31 12.72 16.11
C ALA A 120 6.19 13.93 16.46
N ALA A 121 7.10 13.78 17.42
CA ALA A 121 8.04 14.83 17.79
C ALA A 121 9.07 15.13 16.67
N LEU A 122 9.55 14.11 15.98
CA LEU A 122 10.50 14.25 14.87
C LEU A 122 9.87 14.84 13.61
N HIS A 123 8.59 14.56 13.36
CA HIS A 123 7.84 15.04 12.19
C HIS A 123 6.96 16.28 12.47
N GLY A 124 7.21 17.00 13.59
CA GLY A 124 6.55 18.28 13.88
C GLY A 124 5.12 18.18 14.43
N GLY A 125 4.71 17.02 14.94
CA GLY A 125 3.44 16.88 15.66
C GLY A 125 2.20 16.60 14.77
N ASP A 126 2.29 16.80 13.47
CA ASP A 126 1.18 16.64 12.52
C ASP A 126 1.12 15.27 11.82
N ALA A 127 1.77 14.27 12.42
CA ALA A 127 1.72 12.91 11.86
C ALA A 127 0.25 12.42 11.84
N PRO A 128 -0.26 11.97 10.68
CA PRO A 128 -1.62 11.49 10.58
C PRO A 128 -1.77 10.26 11.49
N LYS A 129 -2.80 10.25 12.32
CA LYS A 129 -3.17 9.06 13.10
C LYS A 129 -3.80 8.05 12.15
N LEU A 130 -2.97 7.43 11.34
CA LEU A 130 -3.40 6.36 10.44
C LEU A 130 -3.58 5.11 11.30
N GLY A 131 -4.80 4.64 11.41
CA GLY A 131 -5.15 3.42 12.13
C GLY A 131 -5.91 2.48 11.22
N GLY A 132 -5.51 1.21 11.20
CA GLY A 132 -6.23 0.16 10.47
C GLY A 132 -5.76 -1.20 10.92
N THR A 133 -6.70 -2.13 11.11
CA THR A 133 -6.39 -3.52 11.49
C THR A 133 -5.89 -4.36 10.32
N SER A 134 -6.04 -3.86 9.09
CA SER A 134 -5.55 -4.49 7.87
C SER A 134 -5.01 -3.44 6.91
N VAL A 135 -4.16 -3.88 5.99
CA VAL A 135 -3.59 -3.03 4.92
C VAL A 135 -4.69 -2.31 4.14
N SER A 136 -5.76 -2.99 3.76
CA SER A 136 -6.87 -2.40 3.00
C SER A 136 -7.66 -1.37 3.79
N THR A 137 -7.92 -1.64 5.08
CA THR A 137 -8.60 -0.67 5.95
C THR A 137 -7.74 0.59 6.10
N LEU A 138 -6.44 0.42 6.31
CA LEU A 138 -5.50 1.53 6.41
C LEU A 138 -5.46 2.34 5.10
N SER A 139 -5.38 1.67 3.95
CA SER A 139 -5.38 2.33 2.63
C SER A 139 -6.65 3.14 2.40
N ALA A 140 -7.81 2.58 2.74
CA ALA A 140 -9.09 3.26 2.60
C ALA A 140 -9.19 4.49 3.53
N VAL A 141 -8.78 4.34 4.79
CA VAL A 141 -8.77 5.44 5.78
C VAL A 141 -7.83 6.56 5.32
N MET A 142 -6.65 6.21 4.78
CA MET A 142 -5.70 7.18 4.27
C MET A 142 -6.27 7.92 3.03
N ALA A 143 -6.83 7.20 2.08
CA ALA A 143 -7.42 7.79 0.89
C ALA A 143 -8.55 8.77 1.24
N LEU A 144 -9.47 8.38 2.13
CA LEU A 144 -10.55 9.23 2.61
C LEU A 144 -10.03 10.43 3.43
N GLY A 145 -9.04 10.21 4.30
CA GLY A 145 -8.40 11.26 5.08
C GLY A 145 -7.64 12.29 4.23
N PHE A 146 -7.20 11.89 3.05
CA PHE A 146 -6.54 12.75 2.06
C PHE A 146 -7.50 13.30 1.00
N ASN A 147 -8.81 13.21 1.26
CA ASN A 147 -9.87 13.80 0.44
C ASN A 147 -10.04 13.17 -0.94
N ALA A 148 -9.84 11.85 -1.06
CA ALA A 148 -10.19 11.12 -2.28
C ALA A 148 -11.68 11.29 -2.60
N ARG A 149 -12.01 11.42 -3.89
CA ARG A 149 -13.39 11.56 -4.37
C ARG A 149 -14.19 10.27 -4.16
N SER A 150 -13.55 9.14 -4.42
CA SER A 150 -14.11 7.81 -4.18
C SER A 150 -13.02 6.81 -3.79
N VAL A 151 -13.43 5.75 -3.08
CA VAL A 151 -12.57 4.61 -2.76
C VAL A 151 -13.29 3.32 -3.12
N THR A 152 -12.70 2.56 -4.03
CA THR A 152 -13.19 1.24 -4.42
C THR A 152 -12.23 0.16 -3.94
N LEU A 153 -12.76 -0.92 -3.38
CA LEU A 153 -11.98 -2.05 -2.86
C LEU A 153 -12.05 -3.23 -3.83
N LEU A 154 -10.89 -3.77 -4.23
CA LEU A 154 -10.76 -4.97 -5.05
C LEU A 154 -9.97 -6.05 -4.32
N GLY A 155 -10.32 -7.31 -4.52
CA GLY A 155 -9.64 -8.45 -3.92
C GLY A 155 -9.76 -8.51 -2.39
N GLN A 156 -10.82 -7.94 -1.82
CA GLN A 156 -11.06 -7.87 -0.37
C GLN A 156 -11.98 -9.01 0.10
N ASP A 157 -11.63 -10.25 -0.21
CA ASP A 157 -12.54 -11.39 -0.03
C ASP A 157 -12.79 -11.76 1.45
N LEU A 158 -11.82 -11.53 2.33
CA LEU A 158 -11.86 -11.92 3.74
C LEU A 158 -12.24 -13.41 3.93
N SER A 159 -11.94 -14.25 2.95
CA SER A 159 -12.33 -15.65 2.91
C SER A 159 -11.18 -16.55 2.47
N ILE A 160 -11.25 -17.81 2.84
CA ILE A 160 -10.33 -18.87 2.43
C ILE A 160 -11.04 -19.71 1.36
N GLY A 161 -11.04 -19.23 0.14
CA GLY A 161 -11.64 -19.95 -0.99
C GLY A 161 -10.61 -20.23 -2.08
N GLY A 162 -10.27 -21.51 -2.34
CA GLY A 162 -9.39 -21.89 -3.45
C GLY A 162 -7.93 -21.45 -3.39
N GLY A 163 -7.50 -20.86 -2.27
CA GLY A 163 -6.17 -20.29 -2.02
C GLY A 163 -6.27 -19.05 -1.17
N LEU A 164 -5.23 -18.74 -0.37
CA LEU A 164 -5.23 -17.57 0.52
C LEU A 164 -5.04 -16.26 -0.25
N TYR A 165 -4.33 -16.30 -1.37
CA TYR A 165 -3.98 -15.11 -2.16
C TYR A 165 -4.10 -15.39 -3.66
N VAL A 166 -4.28 -14.34 -4.44
CA VAL A 166 -4.36 -14.38 -5.91
C VAL A 166 -3.14 -15.05 -6.56
N SER A 167 -1.96 -14.91 -5.97
CA SER A 167 -0.69 -15.51 -6.43
C SER A 167 -0.48 -16.96 -5.98
N GLY A 168 -1.44 -17.57 -5.27
CA GLY A 168 -1.32 -18.93 -4.77
C GLY A 168 -0.29 -19.10 -3.61
N GLY A 169 0.21 -18.01 -3.04
CA GLY A 169 1.11 -18.03 -1.89
C GLY A 169 0.38 -18.44 -0.61
N SER A 170 1.00 -19.30 0.19
CA SER A 170 0.55 -19.73 1.52
C SER A 170 0.85 -18.69 2.57
#